data_7f314cf068a611d761945a2260b5e62d
#
_entry.id   7f314cf068a611d761945a2260b5e62d
#
_cell.length_a   1.000
_cell.length_b   1.000
_cell.length_c   1.000
_cell.angle_alpha   90.00
_cell.angle_beta   90.00
_cell.angle_gamma   90.00
#
_symmetry.space_group_name_H-M   'P 1'
#
loop_
_entity.id
_entity.type
_entity.pdbx_description
1 polymer ?
#
loop_
_entity_poly.entity_id
_entity_poly.type
_entity_poly.pdbx_seq_one_letter_code
_entity_poly.pdbx_strand_id
1 'polypeptide(L)'
;TASQGLLLMIPNMYKIAGELLPCVFHVSARTVASHALNIFGDHSDVMACRQTGFAMLCENDVQEIMHLATIKSRVPFINFFDGFRTSHEIQKVAVWDYEDLKEMCDMDAVDAFRKHSLNPERPMMRGSHENGDIFFQHREACNKYYEDLPEVVEKYMGKINEKLGTNYQLFNYYGAPDADRVIIAMGSICNVAEEVIDYMNAHGEKVGMVKVHLYRPFRADKLLAAIPATCKALAVLDRTKEPGSEGEPLYKDVVTALANANRFNDMKVIGGRYGLGSKDTPPASVFAVYDELKKDAPKHEFTLGIVDDVTHLSLEEKAVPGVAPAGTIECKFWGLGGDGTVGANKNSTKIIGDHTDKYIQAYFQYDSKKTGGVTISHLRFGDKPIRSPYYINKADFV
;
A
#
# COMPACT_ATOMS: atom_id res chain seq x y z
N THR A 1 10.98 4.51 -10.13
CA THR A 1 12.19 3.93 -9.50
C THR A 1 11.80 3.00 -8.36
N ALA A 2 12.73 2.22 -7.86
CA ALA A 2 12.53 1.31 -6.71
C ALA A 2 13.88 0.84 -6.13
N SER A 3 13.85 0.19 -4.96
CA SER A 3 15.00 -0.49 -4.34
C SER A 3 16.20 0.45 -4.16
N GLN A 4 17.41 -0.02 -4.46
CA GLN A 4 18.65 0.77 -4.35
C GLN A 4 18.59 2.09 -5.12
N GLY A 5 17.91 2.12 -6.28
CA GLY A 5 17.73 3.34 -7.07
C GLY A 5 16.96 4.42 -6.32
N LEU A 6 15.92 4.03 -5.55
CA LEU A 6 15.20 4.97 -4.68
C LEU A 6 16.09 5.46 -3.54
N LEU A 7 16.85 4.56 -2.90
CA LEU A 7 17.72 4.91 -1.78
C LEU A 7 18.83 5.89 -2.20
N LEU A 8 19.35 5.77 -3.42
CA LEU A 8 20.32 6.72 -3.97
C LEU A 8 19.76 8.14 -4.12
N MET A 9 18.43 8.30 -4.15
CA MET A 9 17.77 9.60 -4.25
C MET A 9 17.52 10.26 -2.89
N ILE A 10 17.69 9.55 -1.77
CA ILE A 10 17.37 10.06 -0.42
C ILE A 10 17.96 11.44 -0.13
N PRO A 11 19.25 11.73 -0.40
CA PRO A 11 19.79 13.07 -0.17
C PRO A 11 19.06 14.17 -0.93
N ASN A 12 18.68 13.87 -2.19
CA ASN A 12 17.89 14.81 -3.02
C ASN A 12 16.45 14.92 -2.52
N MET A 13 15.87 13.84 -2.00
CA MET A 13 14.52 13.87 -1.42
C MET A 13 14.45 14.81 -0.22
N TYR A 14 15.43 14.76 0.68
CA TYR A 14 15.52 15.73 1.77
C TYR A 14 15.58 17.18 1.26
N LYS A 15 16.32 17.41 0.18
CA LYS A 15 16.45 18.71 -0.44
C LYS A 15 15.13 19.19 -1.06
N ILE A 16 14.47 18.34 -1.85
CA ILE A 16 13.19 18.65 -2.47
C ILE A 16 12.13 18.98 -1.42
N ALA A 17 12.03 18.15 -0.38
CA ALA A 17 11.07 18.37 0.71
C ALA A 17 11.40 19.64 1.52
N GLY A 18 12.68 19.86 1.84
CA GLY A 18 13.13 21.02 2.58
C GLY A 18 12.90 22.35 1.86
N GLU A 19 12.93 22.34 0.53
CA GLU A 19 12.61 23.52 -0.30
C GLU A 19 11.11 23.63 -0.64
N LEU A 20 10.27 22.71 -0.18
CA LEU A 20 8.83 22.66 -0.47
C LEU A 20 8.54 22.69 -1.97
N LEU A 21 9.17 21.79 -2.71
CA LEU A 21 9.02 21.68 -4.15
C LEU A 21 8.02 20.58 -4.51
N PRO A 22 6.93 20.91 -5.21
CA PRO A 22 5.98 19.92 -5.71
C PRO A 22 6.67 18.86 -6.57
N CYS A 23 6.49 17.61 -6.21
CA CYS A 23 7.09 16.47 -6.90
C CYS A 23 6.33 15.19 -6.57
N VAL A 24 6.23 14.25 -7.49
CA VAL A 24 5.68 12.92 -7.25
C VAL A 24 6.65 11.85 -7.71
N PHE A 25 6.98 10.94 -6.82
CA PHE A 25 7.72 9.73 -7.13
C PHE A 25 6.79 8.54 -7.16
N HIS A 26 6.59 7.91 -8.30
CA HIS A 26 5.90 6.64 -8.40
C HIS A 26 6.88 5.50 -8.11
N VAL A 27 6.59 4.72 -7.10
CA VAL A 27 7.46 3.66 -6.59
C VAL A 27 6.71 2.33 -6.57
N SER A 28 7.10 1.43 -7.46
CA SER A 28 6.75 0.02 -7.37
C SER A 28 7.65 -0.61 -6.29
N ALA A 29 7.19 -0.62 -5.06
CA ALA A 29 8.00 -0.89 -3.88
C ALA A 29 8.68 -2.27 -3.93
N ARG A 30 9.99 -2.30 -3.66
CA ARG A 30 10.82 -3.51 -3.77
C ARG A 30 11.75 -3.68 -2.58
N THR A 31 12.20 -4.92 -2.44
CA THR A 31 13.27 -5.28 -1.51
C THR A 31 14.52 -4.44 -1.72
N VAL A 32 15.26 -4.22 -0.66
CA VAL A 32 16.64 -3.69 -0.68
C VAL A 32 17.59 -4.86 -0.45
N ALA A 33 18.68 -4.91 -1.23
CA ALA A 33 19.71 -5.92 -1.05
C ALA A 33 20.25 -5.90 0.38
N SER A 34 20.23 -7.04 1.06
CA SER A 34 20.71 -7.22 2.43
C SER A 34 21.63 -8.43 2.51
N HIS A 35 21.20 -9.57 3.08
CA HIS A 35 21.97 -10.83 3.07
C HIS A 35 22.11 -11.42 1.67
N ALA A 36 21.20 -11.09 0.76
CA ALA A 36 21.22 -11.46 -0.66
C ALA A 36 20.51 -10.38 -1.50
N LEU A 37 20.76 -10.39 -2.80
CA LEU A 37 19.97 -9.64 -3.75
C LEU A 37 18.64 -10.36 -3.98
N ASN A 38 17.56 -9.62 -3.82
CA ASN A 38 16.22 -10.05 -4.20
C ASN A 38 15.60 -8.96 -5.09
N ILE A 39 14.98 -9.36 -6.19
CA ILE A 39 14.39 -8.41 -7.16
C ILE A 39 12.90 -8.17 -6.94
N PHE A 40 12.27 -8.94 -6.06
CA PHE A 40 10.82 -8.93 -5.85
C PHE A 40 10.37 -7.83 -4.88
N GLY A 41 9.07 -7.78 -4.62
CA GLY A 41 8.45 -6.68 -3.90
C GLY A 41 8.39 -6.86 -2.39
N ASP A 42 8.63 -5.79 -1.69
CA ASP A 42 8.20 -5.47 -0.33
C ASP A 42 8.32 -3.95 -0.11
N HIS A 43 8.10 -3.46 1.10
CA HIS A 43 8.12 -2.03 1.40
C HIS A 43 9.47 -1.53 1.97
N SER A 44 10.54 -2.32 1.90
CA SER A 44 11.82 -1.94 2.51
C SER A 44 12.39 -0.63 1.98
N ASP A 45 12.28 -0.41 0.67
CA ASP A 45 12.80 0.80 0.01
C ASP A 45 12.00 2.05 0.41
N VAL A 46 10.68 2.01 0.37
CA VAL A 46 9.83 3.16 0.72
C VAL A 46 9.87 3.47 2.21
N MET A 47 9.96 2.45 3.06
CA MET A 47 10.10 2.65 4.50
C MET A 47 11.44 3.27 4.89
N ALA A 48 12.51 3.01 4.13
CA ALA A 48 13.78 3.72 4.29
C ALA A 48 13.66 5.22 3.98
N CYS A 49 12.70 5.61 3.15
CA CYS A 49 12.48 7.01 2.76
C CYS A 49 11.50 7.77 3.66
N ARG A 50 10.84 7.12 4.63
CA ARG A 50 9.72 7.68 5.42
C ARG A 50 10.02 8.95 6.22
N GLN A 51 11.29 9.25 6.46
CA GLN A 51 11.73 10.43 7.21
C GLN A 51 12.30 11.55 6.33
N THR A 52 12.22 11.42 5.00
CA THR A 52 12.79 12.42 4.08
C THR A 52 11.96 13.70 3.98
N GLY A 53 10.72 13.68 4.48
CA GLY A 53 9.76 14.78 4.33
C GLY A 53 8.83 14.65 3.12
N PHE A 54 8.95 13.57 2.34
CA PHE A 54 7.93 13.25 1.35
C PHE A 54 6.67 12.74 2.03
N ALA A 55 5.51 13.24 1.61
CA ALA A 55 4.25 12.59 1.94
C ALA A 55 4.21 11.21 1.30
N MET A 56 3.57 10.26 1.96
CA MET A 56 3.55 8.87 1.49
C MET A 56 2.10 8.39 1.36
N LEU A 57 1.71 8.09 0.14
CA LEU A 57 0.40 7.55 -0.18
C LEU A 57 0.57 6.13 -0.73
N CYS A 58 -0.10 5.16 -0.09
CA CYS A 58 -0.13 3.77 -0.52
C CYS A 58 -1.41 3.52 -1.30
N GLU A 59 -1.27 3.24 -2.58
CA GLU A 59 -2.41 3.11 -3.48
C GLU A 59 -2.40 1.77 -4.21
N ASN A 60 -3.59 1.20 -4.35
CA ASN A 60 -3.81 0.08 -5.26
C ASN A 60 -4.50 0.51 -6.55
N ASP A 61 -5.30 1.60 -6.51
CA ASP A 61 -6.27 1.90 -7.56
C ASP A 61 -6.13 3.31 -8.16
N VAL A 62 -6.00 4.38 -7.37
CA VAL A 62 -6.08 5.77 -7.84
C VAL A 62 -4.81 6.55 -7.49
N GLN A 63 -4.08 6.99 -8.52
CA GLN A 63 -2.78 7.66 -8.38
C GLN A 63 -2.84 9.18 -8.59
N GLU A 64 -3.98 9.71 -9.06
CA GLU A 64 -4.14 11.10 -9.48
C GLU A 64 -4.14 12.07 -8.30
N ILE A 65 -4.60 11.63 -7.13
CA ILE A 65 -4.70 12.44 -5.90
C ILE A 65 -3.40 13.18 -5.61
N MET A 66 -2.27 12.51 -5.75
CA MET A 66 -0.97 13.06 -5.40
C MET A 66 -0.52 14.18 -6.31
N HIS A 67 -0.80 14.07 -7.62
CA HIS A 67 -0.44 15.11 -8.58
C HIS A 67 -1.19 16.40 -8.31
N LEU A 68 -2.46 16.30 -7.92
CA LEU A 68 -3.29 17.44 -7.55
C LEU A 68 -2.90 18.00 -6.17
N ALA A 69 -2.63 17.11 -5.23
CA ALA A 69 -2.30 17.49 -3.85
C ALA A 69 -0.90 18.12 -3.74
N THR A 70 0.11 17.59 -4.44
CA THR A 70 1.48 18.12 -4.36
C THR A 70 1.58 19.56 -4.84
N ILE A 71 0.93 19.90 -5.96
CA ILE A 71 0.98 21.26 -6.48
C ILE A 71 0.28 22.25 -5.55
N LYS A 72 -0.83 21.84 -4.92
CA LYS A 72 -1.58 22.67 -3.99
C LYS A 72 -0.86 22.84 -2.67
N SER A 73 -0.32 21.79 -2.10
CA SER A 73 0.31 21.79 -0.77
C SER A 73 1.78 22.19 -0.78
N ARG A 74 2.46 22.10 -1.92
CA ARG A 74 3.91 22.24 -2.07
C ARG A 74 4.73 21.12 -1.39
N VAL A 75 4.08 20.11 -0.81
CA VAL A 75 4.76 18.95 -0.24
C VAL A 75 4.95 17.89 -1.33
N PRO A 76 6.17 17.36 -1.51
CA PRO A 76 6.39 16.27 -2.45
C PRO A 76 5.80 14.94 -1.96
N PHE A 77 5.46 14.04 -2.89
CA PHE A 77 4.84 12.75 -2.59
C PHE A 77 5.66 11.57 -3.09
N ILE A 78 5.68 10.51 -2.30
CA ILE A 78 5.87 9.14 -2.77
C ILE A 78 4.50 8.52 -2.93
N ASN A 79 4.15 8.17 -4.18
CA ASN A 79 3.11 7.20 -4.47
C ASN A 79 3.77 5.82 -4.50
N PHE A 80 3.37 4.92 -3.63
CA PHE A 80 3.90 3.57 -3.68
C PHE A 80 2.78 2.52 -3.70
N PHE A 81 3.08 1.44 -4.35
CA PHE A 81 2.24 0.26 -4.48
C PHE A 81 3.13 -0.98 -4.50
N ASP A 82 2.54 -2.13 -4.29
CA ASP A 82 3.27 -3.38 -4.17
C ASP A 82 3.94 -3.77 -5.49
N GLY A 83 5.28 -3.80 -5.48
CA GLY A 83 6.06 -4.33 -6.58
C GLY A 83 5.75 -5.80 -6.83
N PHE A 84 5.71 -6.21 -8.09
CA PHE A 84 5.36 -7.54 -8.59
C PHE A 84 3.92 -7.99 -8.34
N ARG A 85 3.24 -7.52 -7.28
CA ARG A 85 1.81 -7.77 -7.11
C ARG A 85 1.03 -6.74 -7.92
N THR A 86 0.82 -5.56 -7.41
CA THR A 86 0.08 -4.50 -8.10
C THR A 86 0.76 -4.08 -9.42
N SER A 87 2.10 -3.97 -9.44
CA SER A 87 2.82 -3.49 -10.63
C SER A 87 2.79 -4.44 -11.83
N HIS A 88 2.52 -5.71 -11.63
CA HIS A 88 2.45 -6.73 -12.69
C HIS A 88 1.04 -7.30 -12.88
N GLU A 89 0.08 -6.76 -12.15
CA GLU A 89 -1.32 -7.11 -12.29
C GLU A 89 -1.91 -6.44 -13.54
N ILE A 90 -2.75 -7.17 -14.26
CA ILE A 90 -3.54 -6.67 -15.37
C ILE A 90 -5.00 -6.75 -14.98
N GLN A 91 -5.69 -5.62 -15.02
CA GLN A 91 -7.12 -5.52 -14.72
C GLN A 91 -7.76 -4.40 -15.54
N LYS A 92 -9.08 -4.34 -15.58
CA LYS A 92 -9.80 -3.20 -16.13
C LYS A 92 -9.71 -2.03 -15.16
N VAL A 93 -9.36 -0.86 -15.69
CA VAL A 93 -9.29 0.39 -14.93
C VAL A 93 -10.09 1.48 -15.65
N ALA A 94 -10.70 2.38 -14.88
CA ALA A 94 -11.25 3.60 -15.41
C ALA A 94 -10.09 4.54 -15.82
N VAL A 95 -10.20 5.13 -16.99
CA VAL A 95 -9.22 6.11 -17.50
C VAL A 95 -9.86 7.49 -17.43
N TRP A 96 -9.11 8.45 -16.91
CA TRP A 96 -9.53 9.83 -16.81
C TRP A 96 -9.41 10.56 -18.15
N ASP A 97 -10.36 11.42 -18.45
CA ASP A 97 -10.20 12.44 -19.48
C ASP A 97 -9.32 13.58 -18.96
N TYR A 98 -8.51 14.17 -19.85
CA TYR A 98 -7.62 15.28 -19.47
C TYR A 98 -8.38 16.53 -19.06
N GLU A 99 -9.58 16.73 -19.57
CA GLU A 99 -10.50 17.80 -19.19
C GLU A 99 -10.89 17.70 -17.73
N ASP A 100 -11.23 16.51 -17.27
CA ASP A 100 -11.56 16.24 -15.87
C ASP A 100 -10.39 16.52 -14.92
N LEU A 101 -9.19 16.09 -15.30
CA LEU A 101 -7.99 16.36 -14.50
C LEU A 101 -7.67 17.86 -14.47
N LYS A 102 -7.85 18.56 -15.58
CA LYS A 102 -7.64 20.00 -15.67
C LYS A 102 -8.61 20.78 -14.79
N GLU A 103 -9.88 20.38 -14.76
CA GLU A 103 -10.90 20.99 -13.90
C GLU A 103 -10.56 20.85 -12.41
N MET A 104 -9.99 19.71 -12.03
CA MET A 104 -9.58 19.47 -10.65
C MET A 104 -8.28 20.19 -10.26
N CYS A 105 -7.44 20.56 -11.23
CA CYS A 105 -6.13 21.17 -11.00
C CYS A 105 -6.26 22.61 -10.50
N ASP A 106 -5.52 22.96 -9.45
CA ASP A 106 -5.40 24.33 -8.96
C ASP A 106 -4.38 25.10 -9.82
N MET A 107 -4.88 25.78 -10.84
CA MET A 107 -4.01 26.53 -11.79
C MET A 107 -3.34 27.74 -11.14
N ASP A 108 -3.93 28.35 -10.11
CA ASP A 108 -3.30 29.44 -9.35
C ASP A 108 -2.08 28.93 -8.59
N ALA A 109 -2.15 27.70 -8.03
CA ALA A 109 -1.01 27.05 -7.39
C ALA A 109 0.09 26.71 -8.41
N VAL A 110 -0.28 26.27 -9.63
CA VAL A 110 0.67 26.03 -10.74
C VAL A 110 1.39 27.32 -11.09
N ASP A 111 0.68 28.42 -11.24
CA ASP A 111 1.28 29.71 -11.60
C ASP A 111 2.14 30.28 -10.47
N ALA A 112 1.71 30.12 -9.23
CA ALA A 112 2.52 30.45 -8.06
C ALA A 112 3.84 29.67 -8.04
N PHE A 113 3.78 28.37 -8.31
CA PHE A 113 4.99 27.53 -8.40
C PHE A 113 5.91 27.98 -9.54
N ARG A 114 5.38 28.24 -10.74
CA ARG A 114 6.15 28.76 -11.88
C ARG A 114 6.84 30.10 -11.55
N LYS A 115 6.15 31.00 -10.87
CA LYS A 115 6.73 32.28 -10.42
C LYS A 115 7.85 32.09 -9.37
N HIS A 116 7.87 30.95 -8.70
CA HIS A 116 8.90 30.57 -7.71
C HIS A 116 10.17 30.01 -8.36
N SER A 117 10.16 29.72 -9.66
CA SER A 117 11.33 29.22 -10.38
C SER A 117 12.46 30.23 -10.37
N LEU A 118 13.70 29.73 -10.36
CA LEU A 118 14.90 30.59 -10.50
C LEU A 118 14.82 31.36 -11.80
N ASN A 119 14.92 32.69 -11.70
CA ASN A 119 14.83 33.59 -12.84
C ASN A 119 15.88 34.69 -12.68
N PRO A 120 16.80 34.89 -13.67
CA PRO A 120 17.80 35.93 -13.59
C PRO A 120 17.23 37.36 -13.47
N GLU A 121 16.02 37.61 -13.99
CA GLU A 121 15.35 38.91 -13.83
C GLU A 121 14.78 39.15 -12.42
N ARG A 122 14.61 38.07 -11.66
CA ARG A 122 14.13 38.08 -10.27
C ARG A 122 14.99 37.13 -9.45
N PRO A 123 16.26 37.47 -9.21
CA PRO A 123 17.19 36.57 -8.54
C PRO A 123 16.75 36.35 -7.09
N MET A 124 16.79 35.09 -6.66
CA MET A 124 16.62 34.71 -5.26
C MET A 124 17.61 33.62 -4.88
N MET A 125 18.03 33.62 -3.64
CA MET A 125 18.90 32.59 -3.09
C MET A 125 18.04 31.49 -2.46
N ARG A 126 18.35 30.23 -2.78
CA ARG A 126 17.77 29.05 -2.16
C ARG A 126 18.84 28.03 -1.83
N GLY A 127 18.59 27.25 -0.79
CA GLY A 127 19.43 26.14 -0.43
C GLY A 127 20.87 26.54 -0.13
N SER A 128 21.05 27.73 0.43
CA SER A 128 22.33 28.20 0.90
C SER A 128 22.77 27.46 2.18
N HIS A 129 23.94 27.82 2.68
CA HIS A 129 24.44 27.35 3.96
C HIS A 129 23.79 28.11 5.12
N GLU A 130 23.38 27.39 6.16
CA GLU A 130 22.86 27.94 7.41
C GLU A 130 23.66 27.45 8.61
N ASN A 131 23.91 28.34 9.56
CA ASN A 131 24.52 28.00 10.82
C ASN A 131 23.50 27.50 11.86
N GLY A 132 23.99 26.98 12.98
CA GLY A 132 23.14 26.42 14.03
C GLY A 132 22.17 27.41 14.70
N ASP A 133 22.38 28.71 14.53
CA ASP A 133 21.51 29.76 15.05
C ASP A 133 20.15 29.88 14.36
N ILE A 134 20.07 29.48 13.07
CA ILE A 134 18.82 29.61 12.27
C ILE A 134 18.32 28.29 11.71
N PHE A 135 19.16 27.27 11.50
CA PHE A 135 18.81 26.02 10.84
C PHE A 135 17.62 25.31 11.49
N PHE A 136 17.60 25.20 12.81
CA PHE A 136 16.54 24.51 13.54
C PHE A 136 15.20 25.26 13.37
N GLN A 137 15.19 26.57 13.49
CA GLN A 137 13.97 27.37 13.28
C GLN A 137 13.42 27.22 11.87
N HIS A 138 14.26 27.17 10.85
CA HIS A 138 13.83 26.95 9.47
C HIS A 138 13.31 25.51 9.26
N ARG A 139 13.87 24.52 9.96
CA ARG A 139 13.31 23.16 9.95
C ARG A 139 11.90 23.10 10.53
N GLU A 140 11.60 23.87 11.58
CA GLU A 140 10.25 23.96 12.17
C GLU A 140 9.27 24.78 11.31
N ALA A 141 9.75 25.71 10.52
CA ALA A 141 8.88 26.54 9.66
C ALA A 141 8.08 25.76 8.62
N CYS A 142 8.48 24.53 8.29
CA CYS A 142 7.75 23.69 7.37
C CYS A 142 6.54 22.97 8.01
N ASN A 143 6.40 22.94 9.34
CA ASN A 143 5.39 22.15 10.06
C ASN A 143 3.97 22.44 9.56
N LYS A 144 3.64 23.72 9.32
CA LYS A 144 2.31 24.10 8.84
C LYS A 144 1.93 23.42 7.53
N TYR A 145 2.86 23.22 6.62
CA TYR A 145 2.56 22.54 5.33
C TYR A 145 2.16 21.07 5.55
N TYR A 146 2.77 20.41 6.54
CA TYR A 146 2.44 19.03 6.89
C TYR A 146 1.17 18.91 7.73
N GLU A 147 0.83 19.95 8.52
CA GLU A 147 -0.44 20.05 9.26
C GLU A 147 -1.62 20.21 8.30
N ASP A 148 -1.49 21.09 7.30
CA ASP A 148 -2.54 21.39 6.33
C ASP A 148 -2.72 20.28 5.26
N LEU A 149 -1.68 19.47 5.00
CA LEU A 149 -1.66 18.52 3.90
C LEU A 149 -2.76 17.47 3.95
N PRO A 150 -3.10 16.85 5.09
CA PRO A 150 -4.15 15.84 5.16
C PRO A 150 -5.51 16.36 4.66
N GLU A 151 -5.87 17.59 4.97
CA GLU A 151 -7.11 18.22 4.50
C GLU A 151 -7.09 18.44 2.99
N VAL A 152 -5.93 18.79 2.43
CA VAL A 152 -5.76 18.90 0.97
C VAL A 152 -5.97 17.55 0.31
N VAL A 153 -5.41 16.47 0.87
CA VAL A 153 -5.58 15.10 0.36
C VAL A 153 -7.05 14.67 0.44
N GLU A 154 -7.71 14.85 1.59
CA GLU A 154 -9.14 14.54 1.78
C GLU A 154 -10.03 15.29 0.77
N LYS A 155 -9.72 16.56 0.50
CA LYS A 155 -10.45 17.34 -0.51
C LYS A 155 -10.36 16.73 -1.90
N TYR A 156 -9.18 16.29 -2.33
CA TYR A 156 -9.01 15.66 -3.65
C TYR A 156 -9.58 14.25 -3.68
N MET A 157 -9.46 13.47 -2.60
CA MET A 157 -10.17 12.20 -2.44
C MET A 157 -11.69 12.40 -2.61
N GLY A 158 -12.26 13.42 -1.97
CA GLY A 158 -13.69 13.76 -2.09
C GLY A 158 -14.11 14.05 -3.52
N LYS A 159 -13.36 14.86 -4.26
CA LYS A 159 -13.64 15.16 -5.68
C LYS A 159 -13.60 13.91 -6.56
N ILE A 160 -12.65 13.02 -6.33
CA ILE A 160 -12.52 11.75 -7.06
C ILE A 160 -13.67 10.81 -6.69
N ASN A 161 -14.01 10.71 -5.42
CA ASN A 161 -15.14 9.91 -4.94
C ASN A 161 -16.45 10.35 -5.60
N GLU A 162 -16.67 11.66 -5.72
CA GLU A 162 -17.86 12.21 -6.38
C GLU A 162 -17.93 11.81 -7.86
N LYS A 163 -16.80 11.89 -8.58
CA LYS A 163 -16.74 11.56 -10.01
C LYS A 163 -16.81 10.07 -10.31
N LEU A 164 -16.16 9.22 -9.51
CA LEU A 164 -16.02 7.79 -9.76
C LEU A 164 -16.99 6.92 -8.93
N GLY A 165 -17.72 7.50 -7.99
CA GLY A 165 -18.56 6.74 -7.06
C GLY A 165 -17.76 5.87 -6.08
N THR A 166 -16.54 6.28 -5.76
CA THR A 166 -15.64 5.60 -4.80
C THR A 166 -15.82 6.16 -3.39
N ASN A 167 -15.06 5.63 -2.42
CA ASN A 167 -15.09 6.09 -1.02
C ASN A 167 -13.67 6.13 -0.45
N TYR A 168 -12.75 6.84 -1.11
CA TYR A 168 -11.39 7.00 -0.59
C TYR A 168 -11.35 7.95 0.61
N GLN A 169 -10.64 7.53 1.64
CA GLN A 169 -10.34 8.30 2.85
C GLN A 169 -8.86 8.10 3.21
N LEU A 170 -8.32 8.91 4.11
CA LEU A 170 -6.95 8.73 4.59
C LEU A 170 -6.74 7.35 5.22
N PHE A 171 -7.77 6.87 5.93
CA PHE A 171 -7.88 5.54 6.53
C PHE A 171 -9.28 5.01 6.26
N ASN A 172 -9.40 3.96 5.47
CA ASN A 172 -10.69 3.35 5.16
C ASN A 172 -10.95 2.15 6.07
N TYR A 173 -12.06 2.21 6.79
CA TYR A 173 -12.56 1.02 7.49
C TYR A 173 -13.35 0.12 6.56
N TYR A 174 -13.15 -1.19 6.67
CA TYR A 174 -13.91 -2.23 5.97
C TYR A 174 -14.25 -3.38 6.92
N GLY A 175 -15.50 -3.81 6.98
CA GLY A 175 -15.95 -4.96 7.77
C GLY A 175 -17.18 -4.70 8.62
N ALA A 176 -17.38 -5.52 9.67
CA ALA A 176 -18.50 -5.40 10.57
C ALA A 176 -18.41 -4.06 11.36
N PRO A 177 -19.51 -3.29 11.47
CA PRO A 177 -19.49 -2.01 12.18
C PRO A 177 -19.21 -2.15 13.68
N ASP A 178 -19.42 -3.36 14.21
CA ASP A 178 -19.17 -3.74 15.61
C ASP A 178 -18.06 -4.79 15.74
N ALA A 179 -17.05 -4.72 14.87
CA ALA A 179 -15.92 -5.65 14.89
C ALA A 179 -15.17 -5.61 16.22
N ASP A 180 -14.86 -6.78 16.76
CA ASP A 180 -14.05 -6.96 17.96
C ASP A 180 -12.56 -7.20 17.66
N ARG A 181 -12.25 -7.58 16.44
CA ARG A 181 -10.88 -7.83 15.93
C ARG A 181 -10.67 -7.10 14.62
N VAL A 182 -9.60 -6.32 14.55
CA VAL A 182 -9.31 -5.47 13.40
C VAL A 182 -7.86 -5.66 12.94
N ILE A 183 -7.65 -5.76 11.64
CA ILE A 183 -6.32 -5.70 11.01
C ILE A 183 -6.09 -4.25 10.56
N ILE A 184 -4.87 -3.75 10.73
CA ILE A 184 -4.41 -2.48 10.13
C ILE A 184 -3.29 -2.83 9.15
N ALA A 185 -3.46 -2.44 7.90
CA ALA A 185 -2.50 -2.76 6.84
C ALA A 185 -2.52 -1.73 5.71
N MET A 186 -1.55 -1.82 4.81
CA MET A 186 -1.48 -1.06 3.57
C MET A 186 -1.04 -1.96 2.41
N GLY A 187 -1.40 -1.59 1.19
CA GLY A 187 -1.03 -2.32 -0.01
C GLY A 187 -1.96 -3.48 -0.35
N SER A 188 -1.50 -4.39 -1.20
CA SER A 188 -2.31 -5.43 -1.83
C SER A 188 -2.93 -6.45 -0.87
N ILE A 189 -2.37 -6.63 0.33
CA ILE A 189 -2.98 -7.50 1.36
C ILE A 189 -4.39 -7.04 1.74
N CYS A 190 -4.68 -5.74 1.61
CA CYS A 190 -6.00 -5.21 1.94
C CYS A 190 -7.09 -5.86 1.08
N ASN A 191 -6.82 -6.12 -0.19
CA ASN A 191 -7.78 -6.78 -1.09
C ASN A 191 -8.03 -8.24 -0.68
N VAL A 192 -6.98 -8.97 -0.28
CA VAL A 192 -7.13 -10.33 0.27
C VAL A 192 -7.97 -10.32 1.55
N ALA A 193 -7.68 -9.35 2.43
CA ALA A 193 -8.38 -9.23 3.70
C ALA A 193 -9.87 -8.90 3.50
N GLU A 194 -10.25 -8.12 2.50
CA GLU A 194 -11.66 -7.85 2.19
C GLU A 194 -12.43 -9.14 1.88
N GLU A 195 -11.88 -10.02 1.04
CA GLU A 195 -12.52 -11.29 0.70
C GLU A 195 -12.67 -12.20 1.94
N VAL A 196 -11.65 -12.23 2.79
CA VAL A 196 -11.70 -13.01 4.05
C VAL A 196 -12.70 -12.42 5.03
N ILE A 197 -12.74 -11.10 5.18
CA ILE A 197 -13.68 -10.39 6.06
C ILE A 197 -15.12 -10.64 5.62
N ASP A 198 -15.40 -10.54 4.31
CA ASP A 198 -16.73 -10.83 3.76
C ASP A 198 -17.16 -12.27 4.11
N TYR A 199 -16.25 -13.23 3.92
CA TYR A 199 -16.51 -14.63 4.26
C TYR A 199 -16.75 -14.82 5.76
N MET A 200 -15.87 -14.32 6.61
CA MET A 200 -15.94 -14.50 8.07
C MET A 200 -17.21 -13.85 8.65
N ASN A 201 -17.52 -12.63 8.25
CA ASN A 201 -18.71 -11.92 8.72
C ASN A 201 -20.01 -12.59 8.24
N ALA A 202 -20.03 -13.16 7.02
CA ALA A 202 -21.15 -13.96 6.56
C ALA A 202 -21.35 -15.26 7.37
N HIS A 203 -20.32 -15.72 8.06
CA HIS A 203 -20.37 -16.90 8.94
C HIS A 203 -20.45 -16.56 10.45
N GLY A 204 -20.85 -15.34 10.78
CA GLY A 204 -21.15 -14.93 12.16
C GLY A 204 -19.99 -14.38 12.98
N GLU A 205 -18.82 -14.19 12.37
CA GLU A 205 -17.70 -13.48 13.00
C GLU A 205 -17.92 -11.96 12.93
N LYS A 206 -17.19 -11.21 13.76
CA LYS A 206 -17.22 -9.75 13.77
C LYS A 206 -15.80 -9.20 13.59
N VAL A 207 -15.38 -9.17 12.34
CA VAL A 207 -14.02 -8.76 11.97
C VAL A 207 -14.03 -7.59 10.99
N GLY A 208 -12.95 -6.84 11.02
CA GLY A 208 -12.78 -5.71 10.11
C GLY A 208 -11.32 -5.36 9.91
N MET A 209 -11.09 -4.38 9.05
CA MET A 209 -9.78 -3.89 8.70
C MET A 209 -9.80 -2.37 8.56
N VAL A 210 -8.68 -1.72 8.89
CA VAL A 210 -8.38 -0.34 8.51
C VAL A 210 -7.30 -0.37 7.44
N LYS A 211 -7.62 0.14 6.25
CA LYS A 211 -6.67 0.36 5.17
C LYS A 211 -6.00 1.71 5.35
N VAL A 212 -4.68 1.74 5.31
CA VAL A 212 -3.90 2.97 5.39
C VAL A 212 -3.59 3.45 3.98
N HIS A 213 -4.17 4.58 3.57
CA HIS A 213 -3.82 5.25 2.32
C HIS A 213 -2.76 6.32 2.56
N LEU A 214 -3.03 7.33 3.41
CA LEU A 214 -2.03 8.33 3.76
C LEU A 214 -1.20 7.87 4.96
N TYR A 215 0.03 7.41 4.69
CA TYR A 215 0.96 6.96 5.72
C TYR A 215 1.79 8.13 6.31
N ARG A 216 2.13 9.13 5.50
CA ARG A 216 2.82 10.36 5.93
C ARG A 216 2.18 11.59 5.27
N PRO A 217 1.89 12.66 6.02
CA PRO A 217 1.92 12.75 7.47
C PRO A 217 0.90 11.82 8.13
N PHE A 218 1.25 11.25 9.29
CA PHE A 218 0.39 10.29 9.99
C PHE A 218 -0.68 11.02 10.83
N ARG A 219 -1.94 10.75 10.55
CA ARG A 219 -3.08 11.36 11.26
C ARG A 219 -3.69 10.39 12.26
N ALA A 220 -3.15 10.44 13.50
CA ALA A 220 -3.59 9.58 14.59
C ALA A 220 -5.10 9.71 14.88
N ASP A 221 -5.64 10.93 14.85
CA ASP A 221 -7.07 11.20 15.07
C ASP A 221 -7.96 10.49 14.03
N LYS A 222 -7.58 10.53 12.76
CA LYS A 222 -8.32 9.86 11.67
C LYS A 222 -8.23 8.34 11.75
N LEU A 223 -7.03 7.80 12.06
CA LEU A 223 -6.86 6.37 12.31
C LEU A 223 -7.76 5.90 13.45
N LEU A 224 -7.71 6.59 14.60
CA LEU A 224 -8.47 6.21 15.78
C LEU A 224 -9.98 6.30 15.58
N ALA A 225 -10.43 7.25 14.76
CA ALA A 225 -11.83 7.37 14.36
C ALA A 225 -12.29 6.23 13.43
N ALA A 226 -11.37 5.65 12.65
CA ALA A 226 -11.67 4.53 11.76
C ALA A 226 -11.77 3.18 12.51
N ILE A 227 -11.23 3.06 13.73
CA ILE A 227 -11.28 1.82 14.51
C ILE A 227 -12.61 1.75 15.26
N PRO A 228 -13.44 0.69 15.06
CA PRO A 228 -14.67 0.51 15.80
C PRO A 228 -14.49 0.58 17.32
N ALA A 229 -15.43 1.21 18.02
CA ALA A 229 -15.39 1.34 19.49
C ALA A 229 -15.46 -0.01 20.19
N THR A 230 -15.97 -1.04 19.54
CA THR A 230 -16.08 -2.43 20.01
C THR A 230 -14.78 -3.22 19.88
N CYS A 231 -13.77 -2.68 19.18
CA CYS A 231 -12.52 -3.37 18.93
C CYS A 231 -11.75 -3.66 20.22
N LYS A 232 -11.37 -4.92 20.40
CA LYS A 232 -10.62 -5.42 21.58
C LYS A 232 -9.24 -5.96 21.22
N ALA A 233 -8.99 -6.22 19.93
CA ALA A 233 -7.72 -6.75 19.47
C ALA A 233 -7.37 -6.22 18.07
N LEU A 234 -6.14 -5.71 17.95
CA LEU A 234 -5.57 -5.18 16.73
C LEU A 234 -4.35 -6.00 16.29
N ALA A 235 -4.29 -6.34 15.03
CA ALA A 235 -3.06 -6.80 14.38
C ALA A 235 -2.60 -5.77 13.35
N VAL A 236 -1.37 -5.29 13.49
CA VAL A 236 -0.77 -4.37 12.53
C VAL A 236 0.19 -5.15 11.63
N LEU A 237 -0.05 -5.10 10.33
CA LEU A 237 0.72 -5.86 9.35
C LEU A 237 1.66 -4.95 8.56
N ASP A 238 2.93 -5.24 8.63
CA ASP A 238 3.98 -4.55 7.90
C ASP A 238 4.60 -5.48 6.84
N ARG A 239 4.79 -4.95 5.62
CA ARG A 239 5.47 -5.67 4.53
C ARG A 239 6.95 -5.30 4.47
N THR A 240 7.58 -5.20 5.62
CA THR A 240 8.99 -4.85 5.78
C THR A 240 9.54 -5.48 7.06
N LYS A 241 10.86 -5.45 7.19
CA LYS A 241 11.56 -5.84 8.42
C LYS A 241 12.59 -4.76 8.76
N GLU A 242 12.49 -4.22 9.97
CA GLU A 242 13.46 -3.28 10.53
C GLU A 242 14.30 -4.01 11.62
N PRO A 243 15.46 -4.59 11.26
CA PRO A 243 16.24 -5.39 12.21
C PRO A 243 16.68 -4.59 13.45
N GLY A 244 16.47 -5.16 14.64
CA GLY A 244 16.84 -4.53 15.91
C GLY A 244 15.86 -3.47 16.40
N SER A 245 14.68 -3.36 15.80
CA SER A 245 13.61 -2.48 16.25
C SER A 245 12.59 -3.25 17.09
N GLU A 246 11.93 -2.59 18.05
CA GLU A 246 10.82 -3.11 18.87
C GLU A 246 9.50 -3.20 18.09
N GLY A 247 9.56 -3.37 16.79
CA GLY A 247 8.43 -3.48 15.89
C GLY A 247 8.66 -2.75 14.57
N GLU A 248 7.84 -3.04 13.61
CA GLU A 248 7.93 -2.49 12.27
C GLU A 248 7.34 -1.06 12.20
N PRO A 249 7.57 -0.31 11.12
CA PRO A 249 7.21 1.11 11.07
C PRO A 249 5.74 1.42 11.32
N LEU A 250 4.81 0.72 10.63
CA LEU A 250 3.37 0.97 10.82
C LEU A 250 2.92 0.57 12.22
N TYR A 251 3.39 -0.56 12.75
CA TYR A 251 3.09 -0.99 14.10
C TYR A 251 3.48 0.08 15.12
N LYS A 252 4.69 0.63 15.03
CA LYS A 252 5.17 1.69 15.94
C LYS A 252 4.30 2.95 15.86
N ASP A 253 3.90 3.37 14.68
CA ASP A 253 3.02 4.53 14.51
C ASP A 253 1.64 4.31 15.12
N VAL A 254 1.06 3.11 14.94
CA VAL A 254 -0.24 2.74 15.54
C VAL A 254 -0.16 2.71 17.06
N VAL A 255 0.88 2.07 17.61
CA VAL A 255 1.11 2.01 19.07
C VAL A 255 1.27 3.42 19.64
N THR A 256 2.04 4.29 18.98
CA THR A 256 2.22 5.69 19.37
C THR A 256 0.89 6.44 19.36
N ALA A 257 0.07 6.27 18.32
CA ALA A 257 -1.25 6.90 18.23
C ALA A 257 -2.19 6.45 19.37
N LEU A 258 -2.23 5.15 19.65
CA LEU A 258 -3.04 4.59 20.73
C LEU A 258 -2.56 5.04 22.13
N ALA A 259 -1.23 5.08 22.34
CA ALA A 259 -0.64 5.52 23.59
C ALA A 259 -0.94 7.01 23.88
N ASN A 260 -0.75 7.88 22.89
CA ASN A 260 -1.04 9.31 22.99
C ASN A 260 -2.53 9.60 23.25
N ALA A 261 -3.42 8.73 22.79
CA ALA A 261 -4.86 8.80 23.04
C ALA A 261 -5.30 8.09 24.33
N ASN A 262 -4.37 7.51 25.10
CA ASN A 262 -4.64 6.68 26.27
C ASN A 262 -5.55 5.45 26.00
N ARG A 263 -5.51 4.92 24.76
CA ARG A 263 -6.33 3.76 24.34
C ARG A 263 -5.52 2.47 24.23
N PHE A 264 -4.21 2.51 24.41
CA PHE A 264 -3.34 1.32 24.21
C PHE A 264 -3.69 0.17 25.16
N ASN A 265 -4.07 0.48 26.40
CA ASN A 265 -4.42 -0.53 27.40
C ASN A 265 -5.86 -1.09 27.26
N ASP A 266 -6.67 -0.53 26.38
CA ASP A 266 -8.06 -0.94 26.18
C ASP A 266 -8.18 -2.17 25.27
N MET A 267 -7.10 -2.54 24.58
CA MET A 267 -7.10 -3.61 23.59
C MET A 267 -5.74 -4.32 23.50
N LYS A 268 -5.75 -5.54 22.97
CA LYS A 268 -4.53 -6.25 22.61
C LYS A 268 -4.01 -5.67 21.29
N VAL A 269 -2.71 -5.34 21.20
CA VAL A 269 -2.09 -4.84 19.97
C VAL A 269 -0.88 -5.69 19.64
N ILE A 270 -0.89 -6.35 18.49
CA ILE A 270 0.21 -7.18 18.01
C ILE A 270 0.68 -6.71 16.63
N GLY A 271 1.96 -6.88 16.36
CA GLY A 271 2.56 -6.62 15.05
C GLY A 271 2.93 -7.91 14.33
N GLY A 272 2.89 -7.90 13.02
CA GLY A 272 3.27 -9.03 12.19
C GLY A 272 3.88 -8.64 10.87
N ARG A 273 4.75 -9.48 10.34
CA ARG A 273 5.44 -9.33 9.06
C ARG A 273 4.92 -10.31 8.02
N TYR A 274 4.74 -9.83 6.80
CA TYR A 274 4.25 -10.64 5.69
C TYR A 274 4.90 -10.25 4.36
N GLY A 275 4.85 -11.12 3.39
CA GLY A 275 5.02 -10.81 1.97
C GLY A 275 6.39 -10.28 1.54
N LEU A 276 7.44 -10.38 2.39
CA LEU A 276 8.80 -9.97 2.02
C LEU A 276 9.27 -10.76 0.80
N GLY A 277 9.94 -10.05 -0.13
CA GLY A 277 10.42 -10.67 -1.35
C GLY A 277 9.30 -11.29 -2.22
N SER A 278 8.10 -10.70 -2.20
CA SER A 278 6.89 -11.19 -2.88
C SER A 278 6.43 -12.58 -2.44
N LYS A 279 6.76 -12.99 -1.20
CA LYS A 279 6.14 -14.19 -0.64
C LYS A 279 4.63 -14.08 -0.74
N ASP A 280 3.97 -15.13 -1.24
CA ASP A 280 2.51 -15.11 -1.39
C ASP A 280 1.80 -14.91 -0.06
N THR A 281 0.69 -14.20 -0.09
CA THR A 281 -0.15 -13.94 1.08
C THR A 281 -1.58 -14.35 0.75
N PRO A 282 -1.87 -15.66 0.78
CA PRO A 282 -3.19 -16.19 0.46
C PRO A 282 -4.20 -15.89 1.59
N PRO A 283 -5.50 -16.14 1.37
CA PRO A 283 -6.52 -16.02 2.40
C PRO A 283 -6.17 -16.72 3.72
N ALA A 284 -5.51 -17.90 3.65
CA ALA A 284 -5.06 -18.63 4.83
C ALA A 284 -4.21 -17.79 5.79
N SER A 285 -3.36 -16.91 5.26
CA SER A 285 -2.55 -15.98 6.06
C SER A 285 -3.45 -15.02 6.85
N VAL A 286 -4.49 -14.47 6.23
CA VAL A 286 -5.41 -13.51 6.88
C VAL A 286 -6.28 -14.22 7.93
N PHE A 287 -6.79 -15.43 7.63
CA PHE A 287 -7.49 -16.25 8.62
C PHE A 287 -6.61 -16.53 9.85
N ALA A 288 -5.33 -16.86 9.62
CA ALA A 288 -4.39 -17.13 10.72
C ALA A 288 -4.20 -15.91 11.62
N VAL A 289 -4.21 -14.69 11.09
CA VAL A 289 -4.15 -13.45 11.89
C VAL A 289 -5.38 -13.29 12.74
N TYR A 290 -6.58 -13.44 12.19
CA TYR A 290 -7.81 -13.34 12.98
C TYR A 290 -7.93 -14.44 14.04
N ASP A 291 -7.46 -15.64 13.76
CA ASP A 291 -7.40 -16.72 14.75
C ASP A 291 -6.37 -16.43 15.85
N GLU A 292 -5.24 -15.83 15.51
CA GLU A 292 -4.24 -15.40 16.50
C GLU A 292 -4.81 -14.33 17.45
N LEU A 293 -5.59 -13.39 16.93
CA LEU A 293 -6.24 -12.35 17.73
C LEU A 293 -7.28 -12.89 18.73
N LYS A 294 -7.79 -14.13 18.55
CA LYS A 294 -8.69 -14.80 19.50
C LYS A 294 -7.97 -15.31 20.76
N LYS A 295 -6.65 -15.52 20.68
CA LYS A 295 -5.87 -16.12 21.76
C LYS A 295 -5.72 -15.16 22.95
N ASP A 296 -5.62 -15.70 24.14
CA ASP A 296 -5.34 -14.90 25.34
C ASP A 296 -3.93 -14.31 25.31
N ALA A 297 -2.95 -15.08 24.82
CA ALA A 297 -1.57 -14.69 24.65
C ALA A 297 -1.17 -14.85 23.17
N PRO A 298 -1.54 -13.90 22.30
CA PRO A 298 -1.18 -13.97 20.90
C PRO A 298 0.31 -13.72 20.70
N LYS A 299 0.89 -14.29 19.64
CA LYS A 299 2.27 -14.01 19.24
C LYS A 299 2.39 -12.56 18.79
N HIS A 300 3.38 -11.86 19.28
CA HIS A 300 3.79 -10.55 18.79
C HIS A 300 5.02 -10.71 17.87
N GLU A 301 5.21 -9.79 16.92
CA GLU A 301 6.24 -9.88 15.87
C GLU A 301 6.15 -11.17 15.02
N PHE A 302 4.94 -11.69 14.86
CA PHE A 302 4.71 -12.91 14.09
C PHE A 302 5.06 -12.76 12.61
N THR A 303 5.24 -13.90 11.93
CA THR A 303 5.46 -13.96 10.48
C THR A 303 4.40 -14.81 9.80
N LEU A 304 4.10 -14.45 8.54
CA LEU A 304 3.14 -15.14 7.67
C LEU A 304 3.83 -15.71 6.44
N GLY A 305 3.31 -16.82 5.94
CA GLY A 305 3.75 -17.44 4.68
C GLY A 305 5.08 -18.18 4.73
N ILE A 306 5.71 -18.27 5.90
CA ILE A 306 6.98 -18.99 6.11
C ILE A 306 6.90 -19.85 7.36
N VAL A 307 7.87 -20.75 7.51
CA VAL A 307 8.17 -21.44 8.77
C VAL A 307 9.49 -20.88 9.28
N ASP A 308 9.42 -20.05 10.31
CA ASP A 308 10.58 -19.50 10.99
C ASP A 308 11.05 -20.51 12.05
N ASP A 309 12.14 -21.18 11.77
CA ASP A 309 12.76 -22.20 12.61
C ASP A 309 13.81 -21.64 13.59
N VAL A 310 13.99 -20.31 13.60
CA VAL A 310 14.95 -19.61 14.48
C VAL A 310 14.23 -18.99 15.70
N THR A 311 13.21 -18.18 15.46
CA THR A 311 12.46 -17.50 16.54
C THR A 311 11.08 -18.08 16.79
N HIS A 312 10.61 -19.00 15.94
CA HIS A 312 9.33 -19.72 16.06
C HIS A 312 8.09 -18.83 16.15
N LEU A 313 8.15 -17.65 15.53
CA LEU A 313 7.08 -16.65 15.54
C LEU A 313 6.08 -16.81 14.39
N SER A 314 6.29 -17.76 13.47
CA SER A 314 5.36 -18.00 12.39
C SER A 314 3.99 -18.43 12.89
N LEU A 315 2.93 -17.91 12.27
CA LEU A 315 1.58 -18.41 12.45
C LEU A 315 1.37 -19.64 11.58
N GLU A 316 0.59 -20.60 12.10
CA GLU A 316 0.18 -21.77 11.35
C GLU A 316 -0.95 -21.40 10.37
N GLU A 317 -0.71 -21.57 9.08
CA GLU A 317 -1.69 -21.38 8.04
C GLU A 317 -2.40 -22.70 7.73
N LYS A 318 -3.68 -22.79 8.06
CA LYS A 318 -4.51 -23.98 7.83
C LYS A 318 -5.19 -23.90 6.47
N ALA A 319 -5.64 -25.05 5.98
CA ALA A 319 -6.50 -25.08 4.81
C ALA A 319 -7.80 -24.30 5.09
N VAL A 320 -8.15 -23.40 4.19
CA VAL A 320 -9.32 -22.53 4.30
C VAL A 320 -10.25 -22.71 3.08
N PRO A 321 -11.53 -22.35 3.21
CA PRO A 321 -12.44 -22.34 2.06
C PRO A 321 -12.00 -21.31 1.02
N GLY A 322 -12.46 -21.46 -0.22
CA GLY A 322 -12.31 -20.45 -1.26
C GLY A 322 -13.14 -19.21 -0.90
N VAL A 323 -12.52 -18.04 -0.98
CA VAL A 323 -13.16 -16.75 -0.65
C VAL A 323 -13.33 -15.85 -1.87
N ALA A 324 -12.77 -16.23 -3.03
CA ALA A 324 -13.00 -15.52 -4.28
C ALA A 324 -14.49 -15.39 -4.59
N PRO A 325 -14.93 -14.30 -5.23
CA PRO A 325 -16.34 -14.08 -5.55
C PRO A 325 -16.95 -15.27 -6.30
N ALA A 326 -18.16 -15.70 -5.91
CA ALA A 326 -18.85 -16.82 -6.55
C ALA A 326 -19.01 -16.57 -8.06
N GLY A 327 -18.69 -17.58 -8.88
CA GLY A 327 -18.69 -17.50 -10.34
C GLY A 327 -17.39 -16.97 -10.96
N THR A 328 -16.36 -16.72 -10.15
CA THR A 328 -15.02 -16.46 -10.67
C THR A 328 -14.43 -17.74 -11.26
N ILE A 329 -13.97 -17.65 -12.50
CA ILE A 329 -13.24 -18.72 -13.18
C ILE A 329 -11.75 -18.48 -12.99
N GLU A 330 -11.04 -19.51 -12.55
CA GLU A 330 -9.61 -19.48 -12.24
C GLU A 330 -8.82 -20.32 -13.22
N CYS A 331 -7.90 -19.71 -13.98
CA CYS A 331 -7.07 -20.38 -14.96
C CYS A 331 -5.59 -20.24 -14.61
N LYS A 332 -4.82 -21.31 -14.87
CA LYS A 332 -3.40 -21.38 -14.59
C LYS A 332 -2.63 -21.89 -15.80
N PHE A 333 -1.62 -21.15 -16.25
CA PHE A 333 -0.80 -21.52 -17.41
C PHE A 333 0.63 -21.74 -16.96
N TRP A 334 1.18 -22.90 -17.30
CA TRP A 334 2.56 -23.26 -17.01
C TRP A 334 3.40 -23.14 -18.27
N GLY A 335 4.58 -22.55 -18.15
CA GLY A 335 5.49 -22.39 -19.27
C GLY A 335 6.93 -22.19 -18.84
N LEU A 336 7.80 -22.08 -19.82
CA LEU A 336 9.21 -21.72 -19.63
C LEU A 336 9.46 -20.31 -20.12
N GLY A 337 10.37 -19.61 -19.47
CA GLY A 337 10.76 -18.26 -19.86
C GLY A 337 11.18 -18.21 -21.34
N GLY A 338 10.44 -17.43 -22.14
CA GLY A 338 10.67 -17.27 -23.58
C GLY A 338 9.84 -18.18 -24.50
N ASP A 339 8.97 -19.05 -23.99
CA ASP A 339 8.13 -19.96 -24.78
C ASP A 339 6.83 -19.33 -25.36
N GLY A 340 6.51 -18.11 -24.97
CA GLY A 340 5.31 -17.40 -25.42
C GLY A 340 4.07 -17.57 -24.53
N THR A 341 4.09 -18.43 -23.51
CA THR A 341 2.94 -18.71 -22.62
C THR A 341 2.45 -17.45 -21.89
N VAL A 342 3.35 -16.59 -21.45
CA VAL A 342 3.00 -15.29 -20.83
C VAL A 342 2.24 -14.41 -21.84
N GLY A 343 2.67 -14.37 -23.10
CA GLY A 343 1.99 -13.68 -24.17
C GLY A 343 0.60 -14.23 -24.45
N ALA A 344 0.45 -15.55 -24.45
CA ALA A 344 -0.84 -16.21 -24.63
C ALA A 344 -1.83 -15.83 -23.51
N ASN A 345 -1.39 -15.83 -22.24
CA ASN A 345 -2.25 -15.38 -21.14
C ASN A 345 -2.62 -13.90 -21.27
N LYS A 346 -1.68 -13.02 -21.62
CA LYS A 346 -1.98 -11.59 -21.87
C LYS A 346 -3.01 -11.40 -22.97
N ASN A 347 -2.91 -12.17 -24.07
CA ASN A 347 -3.88 -12.12 -25.16
C ASN A 347 -5.26 -12.63 -24.69
N SER A 348 -5.33 -13.74 -23.95
CA SER A 348 -6.58 -14.24 -23.37
C SER A 348 -7.22 -13.19 -22.45
N THR A 349 -6.43 -12.58 -21.58
CA THR A 349 -6.89 -11.49 -20.69
C THR A 349 -7.47 -10.33 -21.50
N LYS A 350 -6.77 -9.90 -22.54
CA LYS A 350 -7.21 -8.79 -23.40
C LYS A 350 -8.49 -9.14 -24.15
N ILE A 351 -8.57 -10.33 -24.75
CA ILE A 351 -9.77 -10.79 -25.48
C ILE A 351 -11.00 -10.80 -24.56
N ILE A 352 -10.87 -11.38 -23.36
CA ILE A 352 -11.98 -11.41 -22.40
C ILE A 352 -12.35 -9.98 -21.97
N GLY A 353 -11.33 -9.15 -21.67
CA GLY A 353 -11.53 -7.78 -21.21
C GLY A 353 -12.18 -6.87 -22.25
N ASP A 354 -11.74 -6.94 -23.52
CA ASP A 354 -12.20 -6.06 -24.59
C ASP A 354 -13.57 -6.49 -25.17
N HIS A 355 -13.89 -7.78 -25.13
CA HIS A 355 -15.07 -8.34 -25.79
C HIS A 355 -16.17 -8.83 -24.85
N THR A 356 -16.00 -8.67 -23.54
CA THR A 356 -17.02 -9.02 -22.55
C THR A 356 -17.10 -7.98 -21.44
N ASP A 357 -18.23 -7.96 -20.71
CA ASP A 357 -18.43 -7.11 -19.53
C ASP A 357 -17.78 -7.70 -18.26
N LYS A 358 -17.10 -8.83 -18.36
CA LYS A 358 -16.49 -9.49 -17.20
C LYS A 358 -15.34 -8.66 -16.62
N TYR A 359 -15.23 -8.73 -15.30
CA TYR A 359 -14.00 -8.33 -14.60
C TYR A 359 -12.91 -9.34 -14.91
N ILE A 360 -11.70 -8.86 -15.02
CA ILE A 360 -10.51 -9.67 -15.30
C ILE A 360 -9.41 -9.32 -14.33
N GLN A 361 -8.59 -10.31 -13.99
CA GLN A 361 -7.35 -10.12 -13.26
C GLN A 361 -6.33 -11.13 -13.79
N ALA A 362 -5.16 -10.65 -14.16
CA ALA A 362 -4.04 -11.54 -14.51
C ALA A 362 -2.76 -11.06 -13.87
N TYR A 363 -1.92 -12.00 -13.46
CA TYR A 363 -0.57 -11.73 -12.97
C TYR A 363 0.32 -12.94 -13.23
N PHE A 364 1.62 -12.74 -13.00
CA PHE A 364 2.64 -13.68 -13.45
C PHE A 364 3.62 -13.95 -12.33
N GLN A 365 3.93 -15.21 -12.16
CA GLN A 365 4.97 -15.70 -11.27
C GLN A 365 6.19 -16.04 -12.13
N TYR A 366 7.30 -15.39 -11.84
CA TYR A 366 8.56 -15.56 -12.57
C TYR A 366 9.63 -16.17 -11.69
N ASP A 367 10.54 -16.91 -12.32
CA ASP A 367 11.85 -17.20 -11.75
C ASP A 367 12.75 -15.94 -11.90
N SER A 368 13.76 -15.80 -11.06
CA SER A 368 14.81 -14.80 -11.21
C SER A 368 15.63 -14.97 -12.50
N LYS A 369 15.63 -16.17 -13.08
CA LYS A 369 16.22 -16.46 -14.40
C LYS A 369 15.24 -16.12 -15.52
N LYS A 370 15.69 -15.29 -16.47
CA LYS A 370 14.85 -14.88 -17.60
C LYS A 370 14.66 -15.97 -18.65
N THR A 371 15.63 -16.84 -18.86
CA THR A 371 15.59 -17.90 -19.89
C THR A 371 15.65 -19.26 -19.24
N GLY A 372 14.70 -20.13 -19.60
CA GLY A 372 14.60 -21.49 -19.10
C GLY A 372 14.08 -21.64 -17.66
N GLY A 373 13.73 -20.53 -16.99
CA GLY A 373 13.03 -20.58 -15.71
C GLY A 373 11.54 -20.85 -15.91
N VAL A 374 10.91 -21.47 -14.90
CA VAL A 374 9.46 -21.72 -14.92
C VAL A 374 8.71 -20.40 -14.81
N THR A 375 7.71 -20.20 -15.66
CA THR A 375 6.72 -19.12 -15.55
C THR A 375 5.36 -19.72 -15.26
N ILE A 376 4.62 -19.12 -14.33
CA ILE A 376 3.26 -19.50 -14.04
C ILE A 376 2.40 -18.26 -14.20
N SER A 377 1.46 -18.33 -15.14
CA SER A 377 0.52 -17.22 -15.37
C SER A 377 -0.81 -17.57 -14.73
N HIS A 378 -1.39 -16.60 -14.07
CA HIS A 378 -2.67 -16.69 -13.38
C HIS A 378 -3.67 -15.77 -14.06
N LEU A 379 -4.87 -16.25 -14.32
CA LEU A 379 -5.96 -15.47 -14.88
C LEU A 379 -7.25 -15.77 -14.12
N ARG A 380 -7.90 -14.74 -13.65
CA ARG A 380 -9.25 -14.79 -13.09
C ARG A 380 -10.17 -13.94 -13.94
N PHE A 381 -11.40 -14.40 -14.13
CA PHE A 381 -12.46 -13.57 -14.73
C PHE A 381 -13.83 -13.99 -14.20
N GLY A 382 -14.76 -13.03 -14.15
CA GLY A 382 -16.11 -13.26 -13.59
C GLY A 382 -17.00 -12.03 -13.68
N ASP A 383 -18.22 -12.16 -13.17
CA ASP A 383 -19.23 -11.11 -13.23
C ASP A 383 -19.17 -10.13 -12.04
N LYS A 384 -18.25 -10.35 -11.11
CA LYS A 384 -18.03 -9.50 -9.92
C LYS A 384 -16.60 -8.97 -9.90
N PRO A 385 -16.34 -7.82 -9.25
CA PRO A 385 -14.99 -7.31 -9.04
C PRO A 385 -14.10 -8.36 -8.36
N ILE A 386 -12.86 -8.51 -8.86
CA ILE A 386 -11.89 -9.49 -8.39
C ILE A 386 -10.89 -8.77 -7.49
N ARG A 387 -10.79 -9.21 -6.24
CA ARG A 387 -9.90 -8.66 -5.21
C ARG A 387 -8.92 -9.71 -4.69
N SER A 388 -8.41 -10.56 -5.58
CA SER A 388 -7.66 -11.78 -5.25
C SER A 388 -6.20 -11.69 -5.71
N PRO A 389 -5.33 -10.83 -5.10
CA PRO A 389 -3.93 -10.67 -5.53
C PRO A 389 -3.02 -11.80 -5.04
N TYR A 390 -3.53 -12.98 -4.81
CA TYR A 390 -2.79 -14.19 -4.40
C TYR A 390 -2.79 -15.23 -5.51
N TYR A 391 -1.86 -16.21 -5.42
CA TYR A 391 -1.73 -17.24 -6.44
C TYR A 391 -2.95 -18.17 -6.48
N ILE A 392 -3.35 -18.55 -7.69
CA ILE A 392 -4.37 -19.57 -7.90
C ILE A 392 -3.78 -20.92 -7.47
N ASN A 393 -4.39 -21.54 -6.47
CA ASN A 393 -3.98 -22.85 -5.98
C ASN A 393 -4.87 -23.97 -6.51
N LYS A 394 -6.14 -23.68 -6.76
CA LYS A 394 -7.10 -24.60 -7.35
C LYS A 394 -7.67 -23.94 -8.60
N ALA A 395 -7.27 -24.40 -9.77
CA ALA A 395 -7.70 -23.84 -11.04
C ALA A 395 -8.85 -24.66 -11.65
N ASP A 396 -9.77 -23.97 -12.33
CA ASP A 396 -10.81 -24.59 -13.15
C ASP A 396 -10.24 -25.06 -14.50
N PHE A 397 -9.17 -24.37 -14.97
CA PHE A 397 -8.46 -24.69 -16.21
C PHE A 397 -6.96 -24.59 -16.00
N VAL A 398 -6.21 -25.60 -16.50
CA VAL A 398 -4.75 -25.66 -16.46
C VAL A 398 -4.20 -25.94 -17.86
#